data_41e2350cf5794e1baeb84f1491c536e7
#
_entry.id   41e2350cf5794e1baeb84f1491c536e7
#
_cell.length_a   1.000
_cell.length_b   1.000
_cell.length_c   1.000
_cell.angle_alpha   90.00
_cell.angle_beta   90.00
_cell.angle_gamma   90.00
#
_symmetry.space_group_name_H-M   'P 1'
#
loop_
_entity.id
_entity.type
_entity.pdbx_description
1 polymer ?
#
loop_
_entity_poly.entity_id
_entity_poly.type
_entity_poly.pdbx_seq_one_letter_code
_entity_poly.pdbx_strand_id
1 'polypeptide(L)' 'MREGIVLIVGGGGREHALAIGLINSKSVSEIHVAPGNAGTSEIGTNHPILASD' A
#
# COMPACT_ATOMS: atom_id res chain seq x y z
N MET A 1 18.75 -1.40 11.94
CA MET A 1 17.33 -1.09 11.99
C MET A 1 16.56 -1.88 10.94
N ARG A 2 15.38 -2.36 11.29
CA ARG A 2 14.57 -3.12 10.36
C ARG A 2 13.88 -2.22 9.37
N GLU A 3 13.80 -2.71 8.14
CA GLU A 3 13.02 -2.02 7.13
C GLU A 3 11.54 -2.25 7.36
N GLY A 4 10.74 -1.25 7.08
CA GLY A 4 9.32 -1.33 7.26
C GLY A 4 8.60 -1.83 6.02
N ILE A 5 7.87 -2.94 6.16
CA ILE A 5 7.02 -3.46 5.10
C ILE A 5 5.59 -3.27 5.56
N VAL A 6 4.78 -2.60 4.75
CA VAL A 6 3.42 -2.24 5.12
C VAL A 6 2.43 -2.88 4.17
N LEU A 7 1.38 -3.47 4.72
CA LEU A 7 0.28 -3.99 3.94
C LEU A 7 -0.95 -3.13 4.19
N ILE A 8 -1.52 -2.60 3.13
CA ILE A 8 -2.74 -1.81 3.20
C ILE A 8 -3.87 -2.64 2.62
N VAL A 9 -4.97 -2.76 3.36
CA VAL A 9 -6.12 -3.53 2.92
C VAL A 9 -7.18 -2.58 2.42
N GLY A 10 -7.51 -2.67 1.13
CA GLY A 10 -8.49 -1.81 0.49
C GLY A 10 -8.03 -1.40 -0.90
N GLY A 11 -8.90 -0.69 -1.62
CA GLY A 11 -8.58 -0.28 -2.97
C GLY A 11 -9.14 1.07 -3.36
N GLY A 12 -9.61 1.86 -2.40
CA GLY A 12 -10.19 3.16 -2.69
C GLY A 12 -9.18 4.28 -2.67
N GLY A 13 -9.66 5.51 -2.91
CA GLY A 13 -8.80 6.67 -2.90
C GLY A 13 -8.18 6.94 -1.54
N ARG A 14 -8.87 6.56 -0.46
CA ARG A 14 -8.33 6.72 0.88
C ARG A 14 -7.09 5.88 1.08
N GLU A 15 -7.09 4.67 0.56
CA GLU A 15 -5.96 3.77 0.64
C GLU A 15 -4.80 4.29 -0.19
N HIS A 16 -5.10 4.89 -1.34
CA HIS A 16 -4.07 5.50 -2.16
C HIS A 16 -3.41 6.66 -1.40
N ALA A 17 -4.21 7.49 -0.74
CA ALA A 17 -3.68 8.62 0.03
C ALA A 17 -2.81 8.14 1.19
N LEU A 18 -3.22 7.06 1.86
CA LEU A 18 -2.41 6.47 2.92
C LEU A 18 -1.06 5.99 2.39
N ALA A 19 -1.09 5.33 1.23
CA ALA A 19 0.14 4.79 0.65
C ALA A 19 1.11 5.92 0.28
N ILE A 20 0.60 7.03 -0.25
CA ILE A 20 1.45 8.16 -0.56
C ILE A 20 2.12 8.72 0.69
N GLY A 21 1.36 8.81 1.78
CA GLY A 21 1.92 9.28 3.04
C GLY A 21 2.98 8.35 3.57
N LEU A 22 2.76 7.03 3.43
CA LEU A 22 3.70 6.05 3.93
C LEU A 22 4.97 5.96 3.10
N ILE A 23 4.86 6.11 1.77
CA ILE A 23 6.04 6.01 0.92
C ILE A 23 7.04 7.13 1.20
N ASN A 24 6.57 8.23 1.77
CA ASN A 24 7.44 9.34 2.15
C ASN A 24 8.09 9.14 3.50
N SER A 25 7.75 8.07 4.21
CA SER A 25 8.33 7.79 5.50
C SER A 25 9.66 7.07 5.33
N LYS A 26 10.66 7.51 6.09
CA LYS A 26 11.97 6.88 6.02
C LYS A 26 11.96 5.48 6.62
N SER A 27 10.94 5.15 7.39
CA SER A 27 10.85 3.85 8.03
C SER A 27 10.19 2.81 7.14
N VAL A 28 9.61 3.22 6.00
CA VAL A 28 8.89 2.31 5.11
C VAL A 28 9.73 2.02 3.88
N SER A 29 10.02 0.75 3.64
CA SER A 29 10.80 0.34 2.49
C SER A 29 9.93 -0.29 1.39
N GLU A 30 8.81 -0.92 1.74
CA GLU A 30 7.92 -1.54 0.78
C GLU A 30 6.47 -1.32 1.19
N ILE A 31 5.63 -1.11 0.19
CA ILE A 31 4.19 -0.99 0.41
C ILE A 31 3.48 -2.02 -0.45
N HIS A 32 2.62 -2.81 0.17
CA HIS A 32 1.79 -3.80 -0.49
C HIS A 32 0.33 -3.45 -0.23
N VAL A 33 -0.49 -3.53 -1.25
CA VAL A 33 -1.90 -3.17 -1.14
C VAL A 33 -2.76 -4.30 -1.66
N ALA A 34 -3.82 -4.63 -0.96
CA ALA A 34 -4.72 -5.71 -1.36
C ALA A 34 -6.17 -5.23 -1.31
N PRO A 35 -6.85 -5.16 -2.43
CA PRO A 35 -6.41 -5.38 -3.80
C PRO A 35 -5.71 -4.18 -4.43
N GLY A 36 -5.87 -2.97 -3.87
CA GLY A 36 -5.27 -1.78 -4.42
C GLY A 36 -6.02 -1.22 -5.61
N ASN A 37 -5.40 -0.26 -6.27
CA ASN A 37 -5.96 0.36 -7.47
C ASN A 37 -4.81 0.84 -8.36
N ALA A 38 -5.15 1.54 -9.45
CA ALA A 38 -4.11 1.99 -10.39
C ALA A 38 -3.12 2.94 -9.72
N GLY A 39 -3.60 3.80 -8.81
CA GLY A 39 -2.72 4.73 -8.13
C GLY A 39 -1.75 4.03 -7.19
N THR A 40 -2.23 3.03 -6.44
CA THR A 40 -1.37 2.32 -5.52
C THR A 40 -0.36 1.44 -6.25
N SER A 41 -0.67 0.98 -7.47
CA SER A 41 0.26 0.16 -8.22
C SER A 41 1.50 0.96 -8.67
N GLU A 42 1.40 2.27 -8.70
CA GLU A 42 2.53 3.12 -9.07
C GLU A 42 3.51 3.32 -7.94
N ILE A 43 3.08 3.12 -6.70
CA ILE A 43 3.91 3.39 -5.53
C ILE A 43 4.14 2.15 -4.68
N GLY A 44 3.47 1.05 -4.99
CA GLY A 44 3.62 -0.18 -4.23
C GLY A 44 3.23 -1.37 -5.09
N THR A 45 3.04 -2.49 -4.45
CA THR A 45 2.65 -3.73 -5.10
C THR A 45 1.21 -4.08 -4.74
N ASN A 46 0.35 -4.18 -5.74
CA ASN A 46 -1.02 -4.62 -5.51
C ASN A 46 -1.07 -6.14 -5.51
N HIS A 47 -1.94 -6.69 -4.67
CA HIS A 47 -2.18 -8.12 -4.59
C HIS A 47 -3.64 -8.39 -4.92
N PRO A 48 -3.96 -9.31 -5.81
CA PRO A 48 -5.34 -9.53 -6.25
C PRO A 48 -6.13 -10.35 -5.24
N ILE A 49 -6.22 -9.85 -4.02
CA ILE A 49 -6.92 -10.50 -2.93
C ILE A 49 -8.00 -9.54 -2.45
N LEU A 50 -9.25 -10.03 -2.38
CA LEU A 50 -10.34 -9.20 -1.91
C LEU A 50 -10.21 -8.95 -0.42
N ALA A 51 -10.43 -7.70 -0.02
CA ALA A 51 -10.26 -7.32 1.37
C ALA A 51 -11.26 -8.00 2.30
N SER A 52 -12.43 -8.38 1.75
CA SER A 52 -13.49 -9.00 2.55
C SER A 52 -13.25 -10.48 2.80
N ASP A 53 -12.27 -11.06 2.21
CA ASP A 53 -11.96 -12.50 2.42
C ASP A 53 -11.01 -12.72 3.62
#